data_5bc4e7693f42ef37b875587389ac52be
#
_entry.id   5bc4e7693f42ef37b875587389ac52be
#
_cell.length_a   1.000
_cell.length_b   1.000
_cell.length_c   1.000
_cell.angle_alpha   90.00
_cell.angle_beta   90.00
_cell.angle_gamma   90.00
#
_symmetry.space_group_name_H-M   'P 1'
#
loop_
_entity.id
_entity.type
_entity.pdbx_description
1 polymer ?
#
loop_
_entity_poly.entity_id
_entity_poly.type
_entity_poly.pdbx_seq_one_letter_code
_entity_poly.pdbx_strand_id
1 'polypeptide(L)'
;MAATGEIEMLGNRMEFDYAEGVTGYVLVFARLVTGYWFLHAGVTKYLAAEPFNAGGWLVNGTTGAPGPVHAFLAWVGQTPVMLEFTNFVVPLGETLIGFALVTGAAVRLAAAGGTFLMTFFYLGNAEWGHGLVNGDLLGLVMFLVVGALAAGRVLGLDAYLEEMEFVRRRPALKYLLG
;
A
#
# COMPACT_ATOMS: atom_id res chain seq x y z
N MET A 1 -3.65 6.47 -28.82
CA MET A 1 -4.35 5.41 -29.59
C MET A 1 -5.10 4.57 -28.58
N ALA A 2 -6.21 3.95 -28.97
CA ALA A 2 -6.85 2.93 -28.13
C ALA A 2 -6.07 1.62 -28.28
N ALA A 3 -5.89 0.90 -27.20
CA ALA A 3 -5.37 -0.47 -27.19
C ALA A 3 -6.46 -1.38 -26.63
N THR A 4 -6.49 -2.63 -27.10
CA THR A 4 -7.46 -3.62 -26.63
C THR A 4 -6.78 -4.52 -25.59
N GLY A 5 -7.38 -4.64 -24.41
CA GLY A 5 -6.99 -5.57 -23.36
C GLY A 5 -7.95 -6.74 -23.28
N GLU A 6 -7.46 -7.89 -22.84
CA GLU A 6 -8.27 -9.08 -22.56
C GLU A 6 -8.24 -9.38 -21.05
N ILE A 7 -9.40 -9.68 -20.48
CA ILE A 7 -9.54 -10.17 -19.10
C ILE A 7 -10.32 -11.48 -19.13
N GLU A 8 -9.84 -12.49 -18.42
CA GLU A 8 -10.59 -13.70 -18.14
C GLU A 8 -11.14 -13.64 -16.71
N MET A 9 -12.46 -13.65 -16.58
CA MET A 9 -13.15 -13.58 -15.29
C MET A 9 -14.29 -14.58 -15.25
N LEU A 10 -14.31 -15.43 -14.21
CA LEU A 10 -15.35 -16.46 -14.01
C LEU A 10 -15.52 -17.38 -15.24
N GLY A 11 -14.42 -17.71 -15.93
CA GLY A 11 -14.42 -18.54 -17.13
C GLY A 11 -14.89 -17.84 -18.43
N ASN A 12 -15.17 -16.53 -18.36
CA ASN A 12 -15.50 -15.72 -19.54
C ASN A 12 -14.32 -14.82 -19.91
N ARG A 13 -13.99 -14.81 -21.21
CA ARG A 13 -13.02 -13.87 -21.76
C ARG A 13 -13.77 -12.63 -22.23
N MET A 14 -13.30 -11.46 -21.77
CA MET A 14 -13.85 -10.15 -22.13
C MET A 14 -12.75 -9.30 -22.74
N GLU A 15 -13.06 -8.64 -23.82
CA GLU A 15 -12.21 -7.64 -24.45
C GLU A 15 -12.71 -6.25 -24.06
N PHE A 16 -11.77 -5.32 -23.82
CA PHE A 16 -12.09 -3.92 -23.54
C PHE A 16 -11.05 -2.98 -24.15
N ASP A 17 -11.50 -1.85 -24.63
CA ASP A 17 -10.64 -0.82 -25.19
C ASP A 17 -10.24 0.20 -24.13
N TYR A 18 -8.97 0.60 -24.11
CA TYR A 18 -8.46 1.61 -23.19
C TYR A 18 -7.50 2.58 -23.91
N ALA A 19 -7.40 3.80 -23.38
CA ALA A 19 -6.50 4.82 -23.89
C ALA A 19 -5.08 4.56 -23.37
N GLU A 20 -4.27 3.80 -24.11
CA GLU A 20 -2.95 3.31 -23.70
C GLU A 20 -2.05 4.40 -23.12
N GLY A 21 -1.84 5.50 -23.83
CA GLY A 21 -0.99 6.59 -23.36
C GLY A 21 -1.50 7.27 -22.09
N VAL A 22 -2.81 7.53 -22.02
CA VAL A 22 -3.42 8.13 -20.84
C VAL A 22 -3.35 7.20 -19.63
N THR A 23 -3.58 5.90 -19.85
CA THR A 23 -3.52 4.88 -18.79
C THR A 23 -2.13 4.84 -18.15
N GLY A 24 -1.06 4.88 -18.95
CA GLY A 24 0.31 4.92 -18.43
C GLY A 24 0.56 6.13 -17.53
N TYR A 25 0.15 7.34 -17.95
CA TYR A 25 0.29 8.55 -17.13
C TYR A 25 -0.54 8.48 -15.85
N VAL A 26 -1.79 7.99 -15.92
CA VAL A 26 -2.64 7.82 -14.74
C VAL A 26 -2.04 6.84 -13.74
N LEU A 27 -1.46 5.72 -14.21
CA LEU A 27 -0.78 4.75 -13.34
C LEU A 27 0.45 5.36 -12.66
N VAL A 28 1.29 6.10 -13.39
CA VAL A 28 2.44 6.80 -12.79
C VAL A 28 1.97 7.81 -11.76
N PHE A 29 0.96 8.62 -12.09
CA PHE A 29 0.41 9.61 -11.17
C PHE A 29 -0.17 8.95 -9.90
N ALA A 30 -0.97 7.91 -10.04
CA ALA A 30 -1.52 7.14 -8.92
C ALA A 30 -0.41 6.58 -8.02
N ARG A 31 0.63 5.99 -8.61
CA ARG A 31 1.79 5.46 -7.89
C ARG A 31 2.52 6.56 -7.13
N LEU A 32 2.80 7.70 -7.77
CA LEU A 32 3.52 8.82 -7.16
C LEU A 32 2.73 9.46 -6.02
N VAL A 33 1.42 9.67 -6.18
CA VAL A 33 0.56 10.21 -5.12
C VAL A 33 0.50 9.26 -3.92
N THR A 34 0.26 7.97 -4.16
CA THR A 34 0.22 6.97 -3.10
C THR A 34 1.58 6.83 -2.41
N GLY A 35 2.65 6.83 -3.19
CA GLY A 35 4.03 6.77 -2.69
C GLY A 35 4.41 7.99 -1.87
N TYR A 36 4.10 9.20 -2.35
CA TYR A 36 4.35 10.43 -1.61
C TYR A 36 3.58 10.47 -0.29
N TRP A 37 2.30 10.07 -0.29
CA TRP A 37 1.49 10.03 0.92
C TRP A 37 2.14 9.17 2.00
N PHE A 38 2.54 7.95 1.68
CA PHE A 38 3.18 7.04 2.63
C PHE A 38 4.59 7.49 3.02
N LEU A 39 5.39 7.97 2.07
CA LEU A 39 6.72 8.49 2.34
C LEU A 39 6.66 9.68 3.31
N HIS A 40 5.75 10.62 3.05
CA HIS A 40 5.52 11.76 3.92
C HIS A 40 5.06 11.31 5.32
N ALA A 41 4.09 10.38 5.41
CA ALA A 41 3.60 9.85 6.67
C ALA A 41 4.71 9.18 7.51
N GLY A 42 5.56 8.38 6.86
CA GLY A 42 6.68 7.70 7.55
C GLY A 42 7.78 8.68 7.98
N VAL A 43 8.24 9.53 7.05
CA VAL A 43 9.34 10.47 7.32
C VAL A 43 8.96 11.49 8.40
N THR A 44 7.73 12.02 8.38
CA THR A 44 7.30 12.99 9.40
C THR A 44 7.26 12.40 10.81
N LYS A 45 7.02 11.09 10.95
CA LYS A 45 7.11 10.40 12.25
C LYS A 45 8.52 10.37 12.83
N TYR A 46 9.56 10.36 11.97
CA TYR A 46 10.96 10.45 12.41
C TYR A 46 11.41 11.89 12.70
N LEU A 47 10.79 12.86 12.01
CA LEU A 47 11.13 14.29 12.16
C LEU A 47 10.32 14.98 13.25
N ALA A 48 9.34 14.31 13.85
CA ALA A 48 8.54 14.85 14.95
C ALA A 48 9.40 15.14 16.19
N ALA A 49 9.05 16.18 16.95
CA ALA A 49 9.75 16.53 18.18
C ALA A 49 9.63 15.44 19.26
N GLU A 50 8.50 14.75 19.29
CA GLU A 50 8.26 13.63 20.18
C GLU A 50 8.34 12.31 19.39
N PRO A 51 8.91 11.24 19.98
CA PRO A 51 8.96 9.93 19.35
C PRO A 51 7.55 9.43 19.00
N PHE A 52 7.42 8.82 17.81
CA PHE A 52 6.15 8.23 17.42
C PHE A 52 5.69 7.15 18.40
N ASN A 53 4.43 7.23 18.81
CA ASN A 53 3.80 6.27 19.71
C ASN A 53 2.39 5.92 19.23
N ALA A 54 2.20 4.68 18.80
CA ALA A 54 0.92 4.16 18.32
C ALA A 54 -0.06 3.83 19.47
N GLY A 55 0.39 3.78 20.74
CA GLY A 55 -0.39 3.28 21.87
C GLY A 55 -1.73 3.99 22.06
N GLY A 56 -1.74 5.32 21.91
CA GLY A 56 -2.98 6.11 22.02
C GLY A 56 -4.02 5.71 20.99
N TRP A 57 -3.61 5.53 19.71
CA TRP A 57 -4.50 5.09 18.65
C TRP A 57 -4.93 3.63 18.85
N LEU A 58 -3.98 2.73 19.16
CA LEU A 58 -4.25 1.30 19.33
C LEU A 58 -5.26 1.02 20.43
N VAL A 59 -5.23 1.77 21.55
CA VAL A 59 -6.09 1.53 22.71
C VAL A 59 -7.37 2.37 22.67
N ASN A 60 -7.26 3.65 22.33
CA ASN A 60 -8.38 4.59 22.44
C ASN A 60 -8.97 4.97 21.07
N GLY A 61 -8.13 5.10 20.05
CA GLY A 61 -8.57 5.51 18.71
C GLY A 61 -9.39 4.43 17.99
N THR A 62 -9.23 3.17 18.37
CA THR A 62 -9.89 2.02 17.72
C THR A 62 -11.17 1.56 18.41
N THR A 63 -11.70 2.33 19.37
CA THR A 63 -12.92 1.96 20.13
C THR A 63 -14.18 1.82 19.26
N GLY A 64 -14.22 2.47 18.08
CA GLY A 64 -15.27 2.31 17.09
C GLY A 64 -15.12 1.09 16.18
N ALA A 65 -13.99 0.39 16.25
CA ALA A 65 -13.72 -0.79 15.43
C ALA A 65 -14.60 -1.99 15.83
N PRO A 66 -14.80 -2.99 14.94
CA PRO A 66 -15.43 -4.25 15.32
C PRO A 66 -14.75 -4.88 16.52
N GLY A 67 -15.53 -5.39 17.48
CA GLY A 67 -15.03 -5.86 18.78
C GLY A 67 -13.77 -6.73 18.74
N PRO A 68 -13.67 -7.76 17.90
CA PRO A 68 -12.45 -8.58 17.77
C PRO A 68 -11.23 -7.78 17.27
N VAL A 69 -11.44 -6.80 16.38
CA VAL A 69 -10.37 -5.94 15.86
C VAL A 69 -9.87 -5.01 16.95
N HIS A 70 -10.79 -4.31 17.64
CA HIS A 70 -10.43 -3.45 18.78
C HIS A 70 -9.68 -4.24 19.86
N ALA A 71 -10.19 -5.42 20.25
CA ALA A 71 -9.55 -6.25 21.27
C ALA A 71 -8.11 -6.65 20.89
N PHE A 72 -7.88 -7.00 19.64
CA PHE A 72 -6.54 -7.32 19.13
C PHE A 72 -5.63 -6.09 19.14
N LEU A 73 -6.10 -4.94 18.61
CA LEU A 73 -5.30 -3.72 18.53
C LEU A 73 -4.99 -3.15 19.92
N ALA A 74 -5.97 -3.17 20.83
CA ALA A 74 -5.78 -2.77 22.21
C ALA A 74 -4.77 -3.69 22.94
N TRP A 75 -4.82 -5.00 22.71
CA TRP A 75 -3.82 -5.94 23.22
C TRP A 75 -2.41 -5.59 22.73
N VAL A 76 -2.24 -5.28 21.43
CA VAL A 76 -0.95 -4.82 20.87
C VAL A 76 -0.48 -3.54 21.57
N GLY A 77 -1.37 -2.55 21.77
CA GLY A 77 -1.05 -1.29 22.40
C GLY A 77 -0.74 -1.39 23.90
N GLN A 78 -1.29 -2.38 24.61
CA GLN A 78 -1.07 -2.63 26.03
C GLN A 78 0.11 -3.57 26.32
N THR A 79 0.62 -4.28 25.31
CA THR A 79 1.75 -5.19 25.45
C THR A 79 3.05 -4.44 25.11
N PRO A 80 3.96 -4.16 26.06
CA PRO A 80 5.12 -3.29 25.82
C PRO A 80 5.96 -3.70 24.61
N VAL A 81 6.29 -4.99 24.47
CA VAL A 81 7.10 -5.50 23.34
C VAL A 81 6.38 -5.30 22.00
N MET A 82 5.05 -5.51 21.95
CA MET A 82 4.27 -5.32 20.73
C MET A 82 4.13 -3.84 20.37
N LEU A 83 3.97 -2.98 21.37
CA LEU A 83 3.93 -1.54 21.16
C LEU A 83 5.26 -1.00 20.64
N GLU A 84 6.39 -1.40 21.23
CA GLU A 84 7.72 -1.01 20.75
C GLU A 84 7.97 -1.49 19.32
N PHE A 85 7.60 -2.74 19.02
CA PHE A 85 7.69 -3.29 17.66
C PHE A 85 6.83 -2.46 16.69
N THR A 86 5.60 -2.11 17.08
CA THR A 86 4.69 -1.30 16.24
C THR A 86 5.25 0.11 16.03
N ASN A 87 5.78 0.74 17.08
CA ASN A 87 6.39 2.06 17.00
C ASN A 87 7.61 2.11 16.07
N PHE A 88 8.34 1.00 15.96
CA PHE A 88 9.44 0.88 15.02
C PHE A 88 8.98 0.55 13.60
N VAL A 89 8.11 -0.48 13.47
CA VAL A 89 7.80 -1.04 12.16
C VAL A 89 6.85 -0.19 11.32
N VAL A 90 5.96 0.58 11.97
CA VAL A 90 5.00 1.43 11.22
C VAL A 90 5.70 2.59 10.51
N PRO A 91 6.51 3.45 11.16
CA PRO A 91 7.22 4.52 10.45
C PRO A 91 8.19 3.98 9.40
N LEU A 92 8.90 2.88 9.71
CA LEU A 92 9.80 2.24 8.76
C LEU A 92 9.06 1.69 7.55
N GLY A 93 7.97 0.98 7.77
CA GLY A 93 7.14 0.41 6.71
C GLY A 93 6.57 1.49 5.80
N GLU A 94 5.96 2.54 6.37
CA GLU A 94 5.44 3.66 5.59
C GLU A 94 6.54 4.33 4.75
N THR A 95 7.72 4.54 5.33
CA THR A 95 8.85 5.15 4.62
C THR A 95 9.34 4.27 3.47
N LEU A 96 9.54 2.96 3.71
CA LEU A 96 10.03 2.03 2.69
C LEU A 96 8.99 1.81 1.58
N ILE A 97 7.71 1.65 1.94
CA ILE A 97 6.61 1.52 0.98
C ILE A 97 6.53 2.79 0.12
N GLY A 98 6.53 3.94 0.76
CA GLY A 98 6.47 5.22 0.05
C GLY A 98 7.65 5.43 -0.87
N PHE A 99 8.88 5.15 -0.41
CA PHE A 99 10.10 5.22 -1.22
C PHE A 99 10.05 4.26 -2.43
N ALA A 100 9.65 3.02 -2.20
CA ALA A 100 9.51 2.01 -3.23
C ALA A 100 8.51 2.43 -4.32
N LEU A 101 7.36 2.98 -3.93
CA LEU A 101 6.36 3.47 -4.88
C LEU A 101 6.85 4.72 -5.63
N VAL A 102 7.49 5.68 -4.98
CA VAL A 102 8.01 6.89 -5.66
C VAL A 102 9.06 6.51 -6.70
N THR A 103 9.99 5.64 -6.35
CA THR A 103 11.05 5.18 -7.27
C THR A 103 10.56 4.18 -8.31
N GLY A 104 9.44 3.51 -8.05
CA GLY A 104 8.94 2.42 -8.88
C GLY A 104 9.76 1.13 -8.74
N ALA A 105 10.33 0.88 -7.55
CA ALA A 105 11.13 -0.30 -7.23
C ALA A 105 10.38 -1.25 -6.30
N ALA A 106 10.28 -2.52 -6.64
CA ALA A 106 9.53 -3.53 -5.89
C ALA A 106 8.07 -3.12 -5.60
N VAL A 107 7.40 -2.57 -6.60
CA VAL A 107 6.09 -1.93 -6.46
C VAL A 107 5.02 -2.89 -5.97
N ARG A 108 5.01 -4.14 -6.41
CA ARG A 108 4.04 -5.13 -5.93
C ARG A 108 4.25 -5.48 -4.46
N LEU A 109 5.51 -5.63 -4.04
CA LEU A 109 5.82 -5.85 -2.62
C LEU A 109 5.37 -4.65 -1.77
N ALA A 110 5.70 -3.43 -2.21
CA ALA A 110 5.27 -2.20 -1.53
C ALA A 110 3.74 -2.08 -1.49
N ALA A 111 3.06 -2.39 -2.59
CA ALA A 111 1.60 -2.39 -2.66
C ALA A 111 0.97 -3.41 -1.71
N ALA A 112 1.54 -4.61 -1.60
CA ALA A 112 1.08 -5.61 -0.64
C ALA A 112 1.25 -5.12 0.81
N GLY A 113 2.40 -4.54 1.15
CA GLY A 113 2.64 -3.95 2.47
C GLY A 113 1.71 -2.77 2.77
N GLY A 114 1.50 -1.88 1.80
CA GLY A 114 0.56 -0.75 1.93
C GLY A 114 -0.89 -1.23 2.09
N THR A 115 -1.33 -2.21 1.30
CA THR A 115 -2.66 -2.84 1.45
C THR A 115 -2.84 -3.43 2.85
N PHE A 116 -1.81 -4.11 3.37
CA PHE A 116 -1.83 -4.66 4.72
C PHE A 116 -2.01 -3.56 5.77
N LEU A 117 -1.21 -2.50 5.75
CA LEU A 117 -1.33 -1.38 6.69
C LEU A 117 -2.68 -0.67 6.57
N MET A 118 -3.13 -0.37 5.34
CA MET A 118 -4.41 0.30 5.12
C MET A 118 -5.60 -0.55 5.56
N THR A 119 -5.50 -1.88 5.53
CA THR A 119 -6.53 -2.77 6.09
C THR A 119 -6.69 -2.55 7.59
N PHE A 120 -5.58 -2.46 8.33
CA PHE A 120 -5.64 -2.17 9.77
C PHE A 120 -6.13 -0.76 10.06
N PHE A 121 -5.73 0.24 9.28
CA PHE A 121 -6.24 1.61 9.43
C PHE A 121 -7.74 1.67 9.15
N TYR A 122 -8.20 1.07 8.06
CA TYR A 122 -9.62 1.02 7.71
C TYR A 122 -10.48 0.34 8.78
N LEU A 123 -10.03 -0.80 9.29
CA LEU A 123 -10.75 -1.52 10.34
C LEU A 123 -10.63 -0.85 11.71
N GLY A 124 -9.48 -0.24 12.01
CA GLY A 124 -9.23 0.44 13.28
C GLY A 124 -9.96 1.78 13.38
N ASN A 125 -10.01 2.54 12.28
CA ASN A 125 -10.72 3.82 12.18
C ASN A 125 -12.18 3.68 11.79
N ALA A 126 -12.81 2.54 12.07
CA ALA A 126 -14.16 2.18 11.59
C ALA A 126 -15.26 3.08 12.15
N GLU A 127 -15.17 4.38 11.92
CA GLU A 127 -16.26 5.35 12.10
C GLU A 127 -17.20 5.31 10.89
N TRP A 128 -17.88 4.18 10.72
CA TRP A 128 -18.80 3.98 9.57
C TRP A 128 -20.13 4.73 9.69
N GLY A 129 -20.25 5.64 10.64
CA GLY A 129 -21.43 6.51 10.81
C GLY A 129 -21.74 7.37 9.58
N HIS A 130 -20.75 7.65 8.74
CA HIS A 130 -20.89 8.37 7.46
C HIS A 130 -20.80 7.45 6.23
N GLY A 131 -20.87 6.13 6.41
CA GLY A 131 -20.82 5.13 5.35
C GLY A 131 -19.52 4.33 5.34
N LEU A 132 -19.49 3.28 4.51
CA LEU A 132 -18.35 2.35 4.42
C LEU A 132 -17.15 2.92 3.67
N VAL A 133 -17.33 3.97 2.87
CA VAL A 133 -16.25 4.54 2.05
C VAL A 133 -15.63 5.73 2.78
N ASN A 134 -14.37 5.58 3.15
CA ASN A 134 -13.56 6.61 3.78
C ASN A 134 -12.17 6.69 3.12
N GLY A 135 -11.31 7.58 3.60
CA GLY A 135 -9.96 7.76 3.05
C GLY A 135 -9.09 6.50 3.15
N ASP A 136 -9.26 5.70 4.20
CA ASP A 136 -8.49 4.47 4.40
C ASP A 136 -8.86 3.41 3.37
N LEU A 137 -10.17 3.25 3.07
CA LEU A 137 -10.61 2.35 2.01
C LEU A 137 -10.12 2.81 0.63
N LEU A 138 -10.18 4.11 0.35
CA LEU A 138 -9.64 4.64 -0.90
C LEU A 138 -8.15 4.39 -1.03
N GLY A 139 -7.38 4.59 0.05
CA GLY A 139 -5.97 4.27 0.09
C GLY A 139 -5.70 2.78 -0.16
N LEU A 140 -6.48 1.90 0.48
CA LEU A 140 -6.38 0.45 0.25
C LEU A 140 -6.62 0.12 -1.23
N VAL A 141 -7.66 0.67 -1.84
CA VAL A 141 -7.96 0.47 -3.27
C VAL A 141 -6.82 0.98 -4.15
N MET A 142 -6.22 2.14 -3.81
CA MET A 142 -5.09 2.68 -4.56
C MET A 142 -3.88 1.74 -4.55
N PHE A 143 -3.54 1.13 -3.40
CA PHE A 143 -2.48 0.13 -3.34
C PHE A 143 -2.79 -1.11 -4.19
N LEU A 144 -4.03 -1.61 -4.13
CA LEU A 144 -4.46 -2.73 -4.96
C LEU A 144 -4.34 -2.41 -6.45
N VAL A 145 -4.77 -1.23 -6.89
CA VAL A 145 -4.70 -0.79 -8.29
C VAL A 145 -3.24 -0.69 -8.75
N VAL A 146 -2.38 -0.01 -7.98
CA VAL A 146 -0.97 0.19 -8.31
C VAL A 146 -0.22 -1.15 -8.40
N GLY A 147 -0.50 -2.08 -7.47
CA GLY A 147 0.11 -3.41 -7.47
C GLY A 147 -0.42 -4.31 -8.57
N ALA A 148 -1.74 -4.36 -8.79
CA ALA A 148 -2.37 -5.22 -9.79
C ALA A 148 -1.98 -4.83 -11.22
N LEU A 149 -1.86 -3.54 -11.48
CA LEU A 149 -1.53 -3.00 -12.80
C LEU A 149 -0.02 -2.86 -13.05
N ALA A 150 0.81 -3.42 -12.17
CA ALA A 150 2.26 -3.44 -12.32
C ALA A 150 2.85 -2.03 -12.63
N ALA A 151 2.41 -1.02 -11.87
CA ALA A 151 2.73 0.38 -12.14
C ALA A 151 4.23 0.72 -12.02
N GLY A 152 5.05 -0.16 -11.45
CA GLY A 152 6.51 -0.02 -11.37
C GLY A 152 7.22 -0.23 -12.71
N ARG A 153 6.56 -0.89 -13.67
CA ARG A 153 7.08 -1.04 -15.03
C ARG A 153 6.92 0.21 -15.89
N VAL A 154 5.98 1.09 -15.52
CA VAL A 154 5.72 2.33 -16.26
C VAL A 154 6.53 3.45 -15.62
N LEU A 155 7.59 3.90 -16.29
CA LEU A 155 8.52 4.93 -15.79
C LEU A 155 8.99 4.67 -14.34
N GLY A 156 9.28 3.40 -14.02
CA GLY A 156 9.79 2.98 -12.71
C GLY A 156 11.00 2.07 -12.85
N LEU A 157 11.65 1.83 -11.70
CA LEU A 157 12.87 1.01 -11.66
C LEU A 157 12.59 -0.48 -11.89
N ASP A 158 11.37 -0.97 -11.68
CA ASP A 158 11.05 -2.39 -11.84
C ASP A 158 11.27 -2.88 -13.27
N ALA A 159 11.04 -2.02 -14.28
CA ALA A 159 11.36 -2.36 -15.67
C ALA A 159 12.84 -2.72 -15.87
N TYR A 160 13.75 -2.02 -15.20
CA TYR A 160 15.18 -2.28 -15.24
C TYR A 160 15.58 -3.45 -14.35
N LEU A 161 14.98 -3.56 -13.16
CA LEU A 161 15.28 -4.62 -12.20
C LEU A 161 14.92 -6.00 -12.75
N GLU A 162 13.83 -6.12 -13.52
CA GLU A 162 13.41 -7.38 -14.15
C GLU A 162 14.40 -7.89 -15.21
N GLU A 163 15.18 -7.01 -15.83
CA GLU A 163 16.20 -7.36 -16.81
C GLU A 163 17.53 -7.80 -16.18
N MET A 164 17.74 -7.51 -14.90
CA MET A 164 18.98 -7.86 -14.19
C MET A 164 19.14 -9.38 -14.12
N GLU A 165 20.37 -9.86 -14.35
CA GLU A 165 20.70 -11.29 -14.36
C GLU A 165 20.29 -11.99 -13.06
N PHE A 166 20.42 -11.33 -11.91
CA PHE A 166 20.00 -11.84 -10.61
C PHE A 166 18.50 -12.16 -10.56
N VAL A 167 17.64 -11.28 -11.11
CA VAL A 167 16.18 -11.47 -11.17
C VAL A 167 15.84 -12.52 -12.21
N ARG A 168 16.50 -12.49 -13.37
CA ARG A 168 16.31 -13.48 -14.44
C ARG A 168 16.63 -14.91 -13.99
N ARG A 169 17.63 -15.08 -13.13
CA ARG A 169 17.98 -16.38 -12.52
C ARG A 169 16.99 -16.84 -11.44
N ARG A 170 16.17 -15.96 -10.91
CA ARG A 170 15.19 -16.23 -9.84
C ARG A 170 13.81 -15.72 -10.22
N PRO A 171 13.04 -16.43 -11.06
CA PRO A 171 11.75 -15.97 -11.58
C PRO A 171 10.74 -15.55 -10.51
N ALA A 172 10.82 -16.14 -9.30
CA ALA A 172 9.99 -15.78 -8.17
C ALA A 172 10.11 -14.30 -7.75
N LEU A 173 11.27 -13.67 -7.98
CA LEU A 173 11.46 -12.24 -7.66
C LEU A 173 10.59 -11.33 -8.52
N LYS A 174 10.21 -11.76 -9.74
CA LYS A 174 9.32 -10.99 -10.61
C LYS A 174 7.92 -10.80 -10.04
N TYR A 175 7.49 -11.67 -9.12
CA TYR A 175 6.21 -11.49 -8.43
C TYR A 175 6.22 -10.33 -7.42
N LEU A 176 7.39 -9.87 -7.00
CA LEU A 176 7.58 -8.73 -6.09
C LEU A 176 7.75 -7.41 -6.82
N LEU A 177 8.12 -7.49 -8.10
CA LEU A 177 8.30 -6.36 -9.01
C LEU A 177 7.02 -6.12 -9.80
N GLY A 178 6.85 -4.92 -10.38
CA GLY A 178 5.65 -4.69 -11.16
C GLY A 178 5.35 -3.28 -11.53
#